data_ae0b1f2e99a84fafc70cd8dd21292ae7
#
_entry.id   ae0b1f2e99a84fafc70cd8dd21292ae7
#
_cell.length_a   1.000
_cell.length_b   1.000
_cell.length_c   1.000
_cell.angle_alpha   90.00
_cell.angle_beta   90.00
_cell.angle_gamma   90.00
#
_symmetry.space_group_name_H-M   'P 1'
#
loop_
_entity.id
_entity.type
_entity.pdbx_description
1 polymer ?
#
loop_
_entity_poly.entity_id
_entity_poly.type
_entity_poly.pdbx_seq_one_letter_code
_entity_poly.pdbx_strand_id
1 'polypeptide(L)'
;MLFDMHAHTKGISKCCRVEAEEIVKRAKNAGIGGIVLTNHYTESYVTDGDYEAFARKYVEEFHKTKRLGEEIGVTVVFGIELTMEFDPAVHLLIYGVPEEFIIKNPTIFNLTQKELYTLVRENGGALVQAHPYRNNTDRLLDTDYLDGIEISCHPLYEGTHISKLSPIAYNAGLILTVGGDYHADTRRPKCGMYIDEEIAKNSLPEYIRGAKSVELMINEVDTEDTYTITFVRKQG
;
A
#
# COMPACT_ATOMS: atom_id res chain seq x y z
N MET A 1 -5.30 7.43 14.39
CA MET A 1 -4.09 8.16 13.97
C MET A 1 -3.96 8.14 12.45
N LEU A 2 -3.07 8.97 11.85
CA LEU A 2 -2.83 8.96 10.42
C LEU A 2 -1.88 7.82 10.04
N PHE A 3 -2.31 6.94 9.13
CA PHE A 3 -1.52 5.86 8.54
C PHE A 3 -1.28 6.11 7.06
N ASP A 4 0.00 6.18 6.65
CA ASP A 4 0.38 6.10 5.24
C ASP A 4 0.25 4.64 4.78
N MET A 5 -0.61 4.40 3.80
CA MET A 5 -0.96 3.04 3.38
C MET A 5 0.03 2.43 2.37
N HIS A 6 1.06 3.19 1.94
CA HIS A 6 1.97 2.75 0.90
C HIS A 6 3.38 3.35 1.10
N ALA A 7 4.30 2.55 1.59
CA ALA A 7 5.66 2.98 1.88
C ALA A 7 6.70 1.89 1.57
N HIS A 8 7.91 2.32 1.22
CA HIS A 8 9.01 1.45 0.81
C HIS A 8 10.27 1.67 1.61
N THR A 9 11.13 0.62 1.65
CA THR A 9 12.50 0.71 2.14
C THR A 9 13.48 0.19 1.09
N LYS A 10 14.69 0.73 1.10
CA LYS A 10 15.80 0.34 0.23
C LYS A 10 16.24 -1.13 0.44
N GLY A 11 15.96 -1.71 1.61
CA GLY A 11 16.34 -3.10 1.91
C GLY A 11 15.75 -4.13 0.96
N ILE A 12 14.58 -3.83 0.39
CA ILE A 12 13.87 -4.67 -0.58
C ILE A 12 13.63 -3.94 -1.89
N SER A 13 12.97 -2.78 -1.87
CA SER A 13 12.58 -2.04 -3.07
C SER A 13 13.80 -1.40 -3.72
N LYS A 14 14.31 -1.97 -4.83
CA LYS A 14 15.53 -1.50 -5.52
C LYS A 14 15.42 -0.07 -6.05
N CYS A 15 14.21 0.43 -6.31
CA CYS A 15 13.92 1.82 -6.68
C CYS A 15 13.95 2.76 -5.47
N CYS A 16 13.78 2.24 -4.25
CA CYS A 16 13.79 3.03 -3.03
C CYS A 16 15.23 3.41 -2.62
N ARG A 17 15.43 4.66 -2.23
CA ARG A 17 16.72 5.20 -1.74
C ARG A 17 16.74 5.42 -0.23
N VAL A 18 15.61 5.19 0.44
CA VAL A 18 15.41 5.48 1.87
C VAL A 18 15.58 4.22 2.70
N GLU A 19 16.50 4.25 3.66
CA GLU A 19 16.72 3.15 4.60
C GLU A 19 15.57 3.03 5.61
N ALA A 20 15.41 1.85 6.22
CA ALA A 20 14.35 1.57 7.19
C ALA A 20 14.30 2.56 8.36
N GLU A 21 15.44 2.94 8.90
CA GLU A 21 15.53 3.93 9.98
C GLU A 21 15.01 5.30 9.53
N GLU A 22 15.37 5.70 8.33
CA GLU A 22 15.00 7.02 7.79
C GLU A 22 13.53 7.09 7.41
N ILE A 23 12.93 5.99 6.90
CA ILE A 23 11.51 5.98 6.52
C ILE A 23 10.60 6.23 7.74
N VAL A 24 10.90 5.60 8.89
CA VAL A 24 10.12 5.79 10.12
C VAL A 24 10.36 7.16 10.74
N LYS A 25 11.60 7.68 10.71
CA LYS A 25 11.91 9.05 11.17
C LYS A 25 11.17 10.11 10.36
N ARG A 26 11.17 9.99 9.03
CA ARG A 26 10.47 10.92 8.14
C ARG A 26 8.96 10.83 8.30
N ALA A 27 8.39 9.63 8.54
CA ALA A 27 6.99 9.47 8.86
C ALA A 27 6.62 10.26 10.13
N LYS A 28 7.38 10.05 11.21
CA LYS A 28 7.19 10.78 12.47
C LYS A 28 7.28 12.30 12.29
N ASN A 29 8.30 12.78 11.59
CA ASN A 29 8.52 14.21 11.35
C ASN A 29 7.39 14.84 10.52
N ALA A 30 6.76 14.08 9.62
CA ALA A 30 5.59 14.51 8.86
C ALA A 30 4.28 14.43 9.67
N GLY A 31 4.31 13.93 10.92
CA GLY A 31 3.12 13.74 11.75
C GLY A 31 2.29 12.53 11.33
N ILE A 32 2.90 11.55 10.68
CA ILE A 32 2.31 10.24 10.34
C ILE A 32 2.59 9.30 11.51
N GLY A 33 1.54 8.77 12.13
CA GLY A 33 1.65 7.91 13.30
C GLY A 33 1.89 6.44 12.98
N GLY A 34 1.56 6.01 11.75
CA GLY A 34 1.81 4.66 11.30
C GLY A 34 2.04 4.56 9.79
N ILE A 35 2.69 3.50 9.36
CA ILE A 35 2.90 3.16 7.94
C ILE A 35 2.53 1.71 7.71
N VAL A 36 1.94 1.41 6.57
CA VAL A 36 1.90 0.06 6.03
C VAL A 36 3.12 -0.09 5.12
N LEU A 37 4.04 -0.96 5.51
CA LEU A 37 5.26 -1.20 4.72
C LEU A 37 4.93 -2.18 3.60
N THR A 38 4.85 -1.65 2.39
CA THR A 38 4.43 -2.34 1.17
C THR A 38 5.57 -2.40 0.16
N ASN A 39 6.73 -2.91 0.56
CA ASN A 39 7.85 -3.07 -0.36
C ASN A 39 7.43 -3.82 -1.63
N HIS A 40 8.12 -3.57 -2.74
CA HIS A 40 7.86 -4.29 -3.99
C HIS A 40 8.13 -5.79 -3.85
N TYR A 41 7.16 -6.60 -4.25
CA TYR A 41 7.31 -8.03 -4.43
C TYR A 41 7.15 -8.35 -5.92
N THR A 42 8.27 -8.64 -6.60
CA THR A 42 8.33 -8.79 -8.05
C THR A 42 9.37 -9.84 -8.43
N GLU A 43 9.13 -10.58 -9.49
CA GLU A 43 10.05 -11.58 -10.01
C GLU A 43 11.43 -11.00 -10.34
N SER A 44 11.47 -9.77 -10.89
CA SER A 44 12.72 -9.09 -11.25
C SER A 44 13.68 -8.83 -10.07
N TYR A 45 13.22 -8.99 -8.84
CA TYR A 45 14.05 -8.84 -7.64
C TYR A 45 14.59 -10.16 -7.10
N VAL A 46 14.05 -11.27 -7.56
CA VAL A 46 14.52 -12.61 -7.21
C VAL A 46 15.91 -12.85 -7.84
N THR A 47 16.84 -13.36 -7.04
CA THR A 47 18.20 -13.68 -7.49
C THR A 47 18.33 -15.20 -7.62
N ASP A 48 18.91 -15.65 -8.73
CA ASP A 48 19.19 -17.08 -9.00
C ASP A 48 17.97 -18.01 -8.89
N GLY A 49 16.75 -17.46 -9.03
CA GLY A 49 15.50 -18.22 -8.90
C GLY A 49 15.17 -18.67 -7.47
N ASP A 50 15.84 -18.12 -6.46
CA ASP A 50 15.56 -18.44 -5.06
C ASP A 50 14.44 -17.57 -4.50
N TYR A 51 13.22 -17.93 -4.87
CA TYR A 51 11.99 -17.25 -4.47
C TYR A 51 11.75 -17.30 -2.95
N GLU A 52 12.13 -18.41 -2.30
CA GLU A 52 11.95 -18.57 -0.87
C GLU A 52 12.90 -17.65 -0.08
N ALA A 53 14.18 -17.58 -0.48
CA ALA A 53 15.13 -16.65 0.14
C ALA A 53 14.67 -15.19 -0.03
N PHE A 54 14.13 -14.81 -1.18
CA PHE A 54 13.58 -13.47 -1.39
C PHE A 54 12.39 -13.18 -0.46
N ALA A 55 11.45 -14.12 -0.33
CA ALA A 55 10.31 -13.98 0.57
C ALA A 55 10.75 -13.83 2.04
N ARG A 56 11.72 -14.63 2.49
CA ARG A 56 12.29 -14.50 3.85
C ARG A 56 12.98 -13.16 4.08
N LYS A 57 13.79 -12.69 3.12
CA LYS A 57 14.44 -11.38 3.18
C LYS A 57 13.40 -10.24 3.27
N TYR A 58 12.28 -10.39 2.57
CA TYR A 58 11.18 -9.43 2.62
C TYR A 58 10.61 -9.30 4.05
N VAL A 59 10.33 -10.42 4.68
CA VAL A 59 9.82 -10.47 6.06
C VAL A 59 10.87 -9.94 7.06
N GLU A 60 12.16 -10.26 6.88
CA GLU A 60 13.23 -9.73 7.73
C GLU A 60 13.33 -8.20 7.69
N GLU A 61 13.21 -7.59 6.50
CA GLU A 61 13.20 -6.12 6.36
C GLU A 61 11.97 -5.50 7.03
N PHE A 62 10.81 -6.14 6.94
CA PHE A 62 9.64 -5.72 7.68
C PHE A 62 9.90 -5.73 9.20
N HIS A 63 10.40 -6.82 9.75
CA HIS A 63 10.71 -6.91 11.19
C HIS A 63 11.75 -5.88 11.65
N LYS A 64 12.77 -5.62 10.83
CA LYS A 64 13.75 -4.57 11.08
C LYS A 64 13.08 -3.21 11.16
N THR A 65 12.24 -2.88 10.17
CA THR A 65 11.55 -1.58 10.09
C THR A 65 10.56 -1.42 11.25
N LYS A 66 9.84 -2.49 11.60
CA LYS A 66 8.89 -2.50 12.73
C LYS A 66 9.58 -2.18 14.04
N ARG A 67 10.70 -2.83 14.37
CA ARG A 67 11.46 -2.52 15.60
C ARG A 67 11.92 -1.06 15.65
N LEU A 68 12.44 -0.54 14.52
CA LEU A 68 12.86 0.86 14.43
C LEU A 68 11.67 1.84 14.61
N GLY A 69 10.49 1.48 14.11
CA GLY A 69 9.27 2.24 14.33
C GLY A 69 8.84 2.25 15.81
N GLU A 70 8.84 1.09 16.44
CA GLU A 70 8.50 0.93 17.87
C GLU A 70 9.39 1.81 18.78
N GLU A 71 10.71 1.88 18.49
CA GLU A 71 11.65 2.70 19.26
C GLU A 71 11.31 4.19 19.28
N ILE A 72 10.66 4.69 18.23
CA ILE A 72 10.32 6.11 18.10
C ILE A 72 8.82 6.40 18.14
N GLY A 73 7.98 5.38 18.34
CA GLY A 73 6.52 5.52 18.41
C GLY A 73 5.85 5.72 17.05
N VAL A 74 6.31 5.03 16.02
CA VAL A 74 5.66 4.91 14.72
C VAL A 74 5.25 3.44 14.52
N THR A 75 3.96 3.21 14.33
CA THR A 75 3.44 1.87 14.08
C THR A 75 3.77 1.43 12.66
N VAL A 76 4.36 0.24 12.50
CA VAL A 76 4.66 -0.35 11.19
C VAL A 76 3.83 -1.63 11.03
N VAL A 77 3.00 -1.67 10.00
CA VAL A 77 2.12 -2.79 9.66
C VAL A 77 2.65 -3.49 8.41
N PHE A 78 2.53 -4.82 8.35
CA PHE A 78 2.92 -5.62 7.20
C PHE A 78 1.97 -5.41 6.03
N GLY A 79 2.53 -5.19 4.84
CA GLY A 79 1.83 -5.15 3.57
C GLY A 79 2.76 -5.54 2.43
N ILE A 80 2.23 -5.62 1.23
CA ILE A 80 2.97 -6.02 0.04
C ILE A 80 2.51 -5.15 -1.13
N GLU A 81 3.44 -4.58 -1.90
CA GLU A 81 3.13 -4.09 -3.23
C GLU A 81 3.60 -5.12 -4.26
N LEU A 82 2.65 -5.83 -4.83
CA LEU A 82 2.88 -6.87 -5.82
C LEU A 82 2.90 -6.27 -7.22
N THR A 83 3.97 -6.51 -7.98
CA THR A 83 4.04 -6.23 -9.41
C THR A 83 3.56 -7.46 -10.18
N MET A 84 2.56 -7.29 -11.05
CA MET A 84 1.98 -8.40 -11.81
C MET A 84 2.80 -8.70 -13.06
N GLU A 85 3.10 -9.98 -13.30
CA GLU A 85 3.87 -10.38 -14.50
C GLU A 85 3.12 -10.18 -15.81
N PHE A 86 1.78 -10.24 -15.82
CA PHE A 86 1.00 -10.01 -17.03
C PHE A 86 1.04 -8.53 -17.50
N ASP A 87 1.27 -7.59 -16.60
CA ASP A 87 1.52 -6.17 -16.87
C ASP A 87 2.37 -5.56 -15.76
N PRO A 88 3.70 -5.41 -15.94
CA PRO A 88 4.59 -4.87 -14.91
C PRO A 88 4.35 -3.42 -14.50
N ALA A 89 3.46 -2.70 -15.19
CA ALA A 89 3.02 -1.37 -14.79
C ALA A 89 1.79 -1.41 -13.85
N VAL A 90 1.21 -2.59 -13.64
CA VAL A 90 0.11 -2.82 -12.69
C VAL A 90 0.66 -3.30 -11.37
N HIS A 91 0.32 -2.56 -10.32
CA HIS A 91 0.69 -2.93 -8.96
C HIS A 91 -0.56 -3.13 -8.10
N LEU A 92 -0.47 -4.08 -7.19
CA LEU A 92 -1.53 -4.42 -6.25
C LEU A 92 -1.02 -4.41 -4.81
N LEU A 93 -1.72 -3.71 -3.94
CA LEU A 93 -1.43 -3.66 -2.51
C LEU A 93 -2.21 -4.78 -1.80
N ILE A 94 -1.49 -5.59 -1.05
CA ILE A 94 -2.05 -6.68 -0.24
C ILE A 94 -1.90 -6.29 1.21
N TYR A 95 -3.01 -6.26 1.95
CA TYR A 95 -3.05 -5.89 3.35
C TYR A 95 -3.59 -7.02 4.22
N GLY A 96 -3.02 -7.16 5.41
CA GLY A 96 -3.54 -8.01 6.48
C GLY A 96 -3.41 -9.51 6.28
N VAL A 97 -2.66 -9.97 5.27
CA VAL A 97 -2.22 -11.37 5.20
C VAL A 97 -1.13 -11.62 6.24
N PRO A 98 -1.00 -12.84 6.78
CA PRO A 98 0.11 -13.18 7.66
C PRO A 98 1.44 -13.15 6.89
N GLU A 99 2.54 -12.92 7.60
CA GLU A 99 3.88 -12.82 7.01
C GLU A 99 4.29 -14.10 6.25
N GLU A 100 3.84 -15.27 6.72
CA GLU A 100 4.05 -16.56 6.06
C GLU A 100 3.35 -16.68 4.70
N PHE A 101 2.45 -15.77 4.36
CA PHE A 101 1.71 -15.79 3.10
C PHE A 101 2.66 -15.81 1.90
N ILE A 102 3.64 -14.89 1.84
CA ILE A 102 4.61 -14.85 0.74
C ILE A 102 5.62 -15.97 0.79
N ILE A 103 5.94 -16.50 1.99
CA ILE A 103 6.84 -17.66 2.14
C ILE A 103 6.19 -18.92 1.58
N LYS A 104 4.88 -19.09 1.83
CA LYS A 104 4.09 -20.23 1.31
C LYS A 104 3.73 -20.09 -0.17
N ASN A 105 3.68 -18.86 -0.68
CA ASN A 105 3.25 -18.53 -2.03
C ASN A 105 4.27 -17.62 -2.72
N PRO A 106 5.55 -18.02 -2.88
CA PRO A 106 6.62 -17.12 -3.27
C PRO A 106 6.54 -16.63 -4.73
N THR A 107 5.65 -17.18 -5.55
CA THR A 107 5.47 -16.84 -6.97
C THR A 107 4.10 -16.21 -7.27
N ILE A 108 3.49 -15.52 -6.30
CA ILE A 108 2.15 -14.91 -6.44
C ILE A 108 2.04 -13.88 -7.57
N PHE A 109 3.12 -13.31 -8.03
CA PHE A 109 3.16 -12.37 -9.16
C PHE A 109 2.79 -13.03 -10.50
N ASN A 110 2.80 -14.38 -10.59
CA ASN A 110 2.39 -15.14 -11.79
C ASN A 110 0.88 -15.41 -11.86
N LEU A 111 0.14 -15.08 -10.79
CA LEU A 111 -1.31 -15.30 -10.74
C LEU A 111 -2.05 -14.29 -11.61
N THR A 112 -3.22 -14.67 -12.10
CA THR A 112 -4.20 -13.70 -12.62
C THR A 112 -4.77 -12.85 -11.47
N GLN A 113 -5.36 -11.71 -11.78
CA GLN A 113 -5.99 -10.86 -10.77
C GLN A 113 -7.03 -11.65 -9.94
N LYS A 114 -7.86 -12.46 -10.59
CA LYS A 114 -8.91 -13.26 -9.93
C LYS A 114 -8.34 -14.32 -8.99
N GLU A 115 -7.30 -15.03 -9.44
CA GLU A 115 -6.63 -16.04 -8.60
C GLU A 115 -5.96 -15.39 -7.38
N LEU A 116 -5.28 -14.26 -7.59
CA LEU A 116 -4.67 -13.51 -6.51
C LEU A 116 -5.72 -12.99 -5.52
N TYR A 117 -6.81 -12.41 -6.00
CA TYR A 117 -7.92 -11.94 -5.15
C TYR A 117 -8.47 -13.07 -4.29
N THR A 118 -8.72 -14.24 -4.89
CA THR A 118 -9.22 -15.42 -4.18
C THR A 118 -8.23 -15.86 -3.10
N LEU A 119 -6.95 -16.00 -3.45
CA LEU A 119 -5.91 -16.42 -2.53
C LEU A 119 -5.73 -15.44 -1.35
N VAL A 120 -5.72 -14.13 -1.63
CA VAL A 120 -5.61 -13.07 -0.61
C VAL A 120 -6.81 -13.14 0.36
N ARG A 121 -8.03 -13.30 -0.18
CA ARG A 121 -9.26 -13.39 0.60
C ARG A 121 -9.31 -14.65 1.48
N GLU A 122 -8.89 -15.79 0.98
CA GLU A 122 -8.81 -17.05 1.73
C GLU A 122 -7.80 -16.97 2.88
N ASN A 123 -6.80 -16.10 2.78
CA ASN A 123 -5.83 -15.82 3.84
C ASN A 123 -6.18 -14.59 4.70
N GLY A 124 -7.44 -14.13 4.66
CA GLY A 124 -7.95 -13.05 5.50
C GLY A 124 -7.60 -11.63 5.00
N GLY A 125 -6.82 -11.50 3.94
CA GLY A 125 -6.34 -10.23 3.41
C GLY A 125 -7.37 -9.40 2.64
N ALA A 126 -6.96 -8.20 2.25
CA ALA A 126 -7.65 -7.32 1.32
C ALA A 126 -6.73 -6.93 0.17
N LEU A 127 -7.30 -6.82 -1.04
CA LEU A 127 -6.59 -6.48 -2.28
C LEU A 127 -7.02 -5.09 -2.77
N VAL A 128 -6.06 -4.18 -2.90
CA VAL A 128 -6.28 -2.80 -3.33
C VAL A 128 -5.40 -2.51 -4.54
N GLN A 129 -5.94 -1.88 -5.58
CA GLN A 129 -5.10 -1.48 -6.71
C GLN A 129 -4.34 -0.20 -6.38
N ALA A 130 -3.01 -0.25 -6.51
CA ALA A 130 -2.13 0.90 -6.37
C ALA A 130 -2.23 1.83 -7.60
N HIS A 131 -2.24 3.13 -7.38
CA HIS A 131 -2.05 4.22 -8.35
C HIS A 131 -2.45 3.90 -9.82
N PRO A 132 -3.71 3.52 -10.14
CA PRO A 132 -4.09 2.97 -11.45
C PRO A 132 -3.92 3.95 -12.63
N TYR A 133 -3.79 5.26 -12.35
CA TYR A 133 -3.59 6.31 -13.35
C TYR A 133 -2.18 6.89 -13.37
N ARG A 134 -1.22 6.23 -12.72
CA ARG A 134 0.19 6.63 -12.76
C ARG A 134 0.68 6.82 -14.19
N ASN A 135 1.48 7.88 -14.44
CA ASN A 135 2.01 8.24 -15.76
C ASN A 135 0.90 8.50 -16.81
N ASN A 136 -0.25 9.05 -16.37
CA ASN A 136 -1.42 9.33 -17.22
C ASN A 136 -1.90 8.12 -18.06
N THR A 137 -1.62 6.90 -17.60
CA THR A 137 -2.10 5.67 -18.21
C THR A 137 -3.35 5.18 -17.49
N ASP A 138 -4.33 4.67 -18.25
CA ASP A 138 -5.47 3.99 -17.66
C ASP A 138 -5.17 2.50 -17.58
N ARG A 139 -4.95 2.03 -16.36
CA ARG A 139 -4.67 0.63 -16.05
C ARG A 139 -5.57 0.09 -14.96
N LEU A 140 -6.77 0.65 -14.87
CA LEU A 140 -7.75 0.17 -13.91
C LEU A 140 -8.09 -1.29 -14.20
N LEU A 141 -7.95 -2.12 -13.19
CA LEU A 141 -8.29 -3.54 -13.22
C LEU A 141 -9.79 -3.77 -13.03
N ASP A 142 -10.22 -5.01 -13.16
CA ASP A 142 -11.60 -5.42 -12.90
C ASP A 142 -11.94 -5.18 -11.41
N THR A 143 -12.90 -4.30 -11.17
CA THR A 143 -13.31 -3.88 -9.82
C THR A 143 -13.99 -5.00 -9.03
N ASP A 144 -14.50 -6.04 -9.69
CA ASP A 144 -15.12 -7.20 -9.02
C ASP A 144 -14.09 -8.04 -8.24
N TYR A 145 -12.80 -7.88 -8.57
CA TYR A 145 -11.69 -8.55 -7.90
C TYR A 145 -10.77 -7.57 -7.16
N LEU A 146 -11.38 -6.55 -6.52
CA LEU A 146 -10.70 -5.58 -5.65
C LEU A 146 -11.54 -5.32 -4.39
N ASP A 147 -10.89 -4.94 -3.30
CA ASP A 147 -11.51 -4.43 -2.08
C ASP A 147 -11.41 -2.90 -2.00
N GLY A 148 -10.51 -2.29 -2.78
CA GLY A 148 -10.29 -0.85 -2.80
C GLY A 148 -9.41 -0.38 -3.95
N ILE A 149 -9.28 0.94 -4.06
CA ILE A 149 -8.42 1.64 -5.04
C ILE A 149 -7.61 2.70 -4.28
N GLU A 150 -6.34 2.83 -4.61
CA GLU A 150 -5.46 3.81 -3.98
C GLU A 150 -5.48 5.16 -4.70
N ILE A 151 -5.51 6.22 -3.89
CA ILE A 151 -5.07 7.56 -4.25
C ILE A 151 -3.60 7.67 -3.84
N SER A 152 -2.69 7.82 -4.81
CA SER A 152 -1.29 8.06 -4.50
C SER A 152 -0.97 9.55 -4.41
N CYS A 153 -0.25 9.93 -3.35
CA CYS A 153 0.29 11.27 -3.15
C CYS A 153 1.79 11.34 -3.50
N HIS A 154 2.27 10.44 -4.37
CA HIS A 154 3.67 10.39 -4.75
C HIS A 154 4.10 11.70 -5.42
N PRO A 155 5.18 12.35 -4.93
CA PRO A 155 5.54 13.72 -5.35
C PRO A 155 5.99 13.85 -6.81
N LEU A 156 6.28 12.75 -7.48
CA LEU A 156 6.70 12.72 -8.89
C LEU A 156 5.60 12.24 -9.85
N TYR A 157 4.36 12.03 -9.36
CA TYR A 157 3.25 11.67 -10.23
C TYR A 157 2.52 12.93 -10.74
N GLU A 158 1.72 12.77 -11.79
CA GLU A 158 1.03 13.87 -12.46
C GLU A 158 -0.16 14.42 -11.68
N GLY A 159 -0.52 13.77 -10.57
CA GLY A 159 -1.60 14.17 -9.67
C GLY A 159 -2.17 13.00 -8.90
N THR A 160 -3.00 13.32 -7.93
CA THR A 160 -3.68 12.33 -7.08
C THR A 160 -4.81 11.57 -7.79
N HIS A 161 -5.28 12.10 -8.92
CA HIS A 161 -6.39 11.57 -9.71
C HIS A 161 -7.70 11.32 -8.93
N ILE A 162 -7.86 11.97 -7.77
CA ILE A 162 -9.02 11.77 -6.88
C ILE A 162 -10.37 12.01 -7.58
N SER A 163 -10.44 12.98 -8.49
CA SER A 163 -11.66 13.28 -9.25
C SER A 163 -12.10 12.16 -10.20
N LYS A 164 -11.16 11.33 -10.66
CA LYS A 164 -11.44 10.13 -11.46
C LYS A 164 -11.72 8.92 -10.56
N LEU A 165 -10.92 8.73 -9.52
CA LEU A 165 -10.96 7.54 -8.67
C LEU A 165 -12.20 7.49 -7.77
N SER A 166 -12.65 8.63 -7.22
CA SER A 166 -13.79 8.68 -6.30
C SER A 166 -15.10 8.15 -6.92
N PRO A 167 -15.51 8.58 -8.13
CA PRO A 167 -16.73 8.04 -8.72
C PRO A 167 -16.60 6.56 -9.11
N ILE A 168 -15.42 6.10 -9.51
CA ILE A 168 -15.18 4.69 -9.84
C ILE A 168 -15.33 3.83 -8.56
N ALA A 169 -14.63 4.18 -7.49
CA ALA A 169 -14.71 3.47 -6.23
C ALA A 169 -16.14 3.48 -5.66
N TYR A 170 -16.82 4.64 -5.70
CA TYR A 170 -18.20 4.74 -5.25
C TYR A 170 -19.13 3.81 -6.03
N ASN A 171 -19.09 3.84 -7.37
CA ASN A 171 -19.97 3.04 -8.21
C ASN A 171 -19.73 1.53 -8.06
N ALA A 172 -18.48 1.13 -7.88
CA ALA A 172 -18.09 -0.26 -7.64
C ALA A 172 -18.29 -0.73 -6.19
N GLY A 173 -18.69 0.16 -5.26
CA GLY A 173 -18.80 -0.18 -3.84
C GLY A 173 -17.45 -0.46 -3.17
N LEU A 174 -16.34 0.02 -3.75
CA LEU A 174 -14.99 -0.10 -3.21
C LEU A 174 -14.68 1.01 -2.22
N ILE A 175 -13.64 0.80 -1.39
CA ILE A 175 -13.08 1.87 -0.54
C ILE A 175 -11.96 2.60 -1.28
N LEU A 176 -11.70 3.86 -0.90
CA LEU A 176 -10.47 4.54 -1.26
C LEU A 176 -9.44 4.39 -0.14
N THR A 177 -8.20 4.09 -0.50
CA THR A 177 -7.04 4.21 0.38
C THR A 177 -6.16 5.37 -0.07
N VAL A 178 -5.24 5.82 0.79
CA VAL A 178 -4.29 6.87 0.45
C VAL A 178 -2.90 6.47 0.90
N GLY A 179 -1.94 6.52 0.00
CA GLY A 179 -0.54 6.27 0.29
C GLY A 179 0.41 7.29 -0.33
N GLY A 180 1.59 7.41 0.27
CA GLY A 180 2.65 8.27 -0.23
C GLY A 180 3.44 7.65 -1.37
N ASP A 181 3.42 6.33 -1.48
CA ASP A 181 4.30 5.56 -2.37
C ASP A 181 5.75 6.08 -2.26
N TYR A 182 6.15 6.39 -1.01
CA TYR A 182 7.34 7.17 -0.73
C TYR A 182 8.59 6.29 -0.73
N HIS A 183 9.51 6.60 -1.63
CA HIS A 183 10.76 5.87 -1.78
C HIS A 183 11.94 6.71 -2.35
N ALA A 184 11.85 8.03 -2.26
CA ALA A 184 12.90 8.93 -2.77
C ALA A 184 13.44 9.90 -1.71
N ASP A 185 14.55 10.56 -2.00
CA ASP A 185 15.12 11.63 -1.15
C ASP A 185 14.43 12.99 -1.32
N THR A 186 13.16 12.97 -1.68
CA THR A 186 12.31 14.13 -1.77
C THR A 186 11.60 14.41 -0.44
N ARG A 187 10.84 15.48 -0.36
CA ARG A 187 9.94 15.71 0.77
C ARG A 187 8.93 14.56 0.87
N ARG A 188 8.78 14.01 2.08
CA ARG A 188 7.74 13.01 2.34
C ARG A 188 6.36 13.66 2.32
N PRO A 189 5.41 13.18 1.52
CA PRO A 189 4.04 13.67 1.56
C PRO A 189 3.40 13.34 2.92
N LYS A 190 2.61 14.28 3.45
CA LYS A 190 1.76 14.03 4.61
C LYS A 190 0.40 13.57 4.15
N CYS A 191 0.23 12.28 3.99
CA CYS A 191 -0.99 11.68 3.46
C CYS A 191 -1.29 10.35 4.14
N GLY A 192 -2.49 9.82 3.92
CA GLY A 192 -2.89 8.52 4.46
C GLY A 192 -4.35 8.45 4.85
N MET A 193 -4.68 7.42 5.61
CA MET A 193 -6.00 7.20 6.19
C MET A 193 -5.97 7.45 7.69
N TYR A 194 -7.02 8.08 8.22
CA TYR A 194 -7.24 8.11 9.66
C TYR A 194 -7.87 6.80 10.11
N ILE A 195 -7.09 5.99 10.79
CA ILE A 195 -7.50 4.67 11.28
C ILE A 195 -7.10 4.54 12.76
N ASP A 196 -7.91 3.82 13.54
CA ASP A 196 -7.50 3.39 14.86
C ASP A 196 -6.31 2.43 14.77
N GLU A 197 -5.35 2.56 15.70
CA GLU A 197 -4.12 1.75 15.66
C GLU A 197 -4.40 0.25 15.81
N GLU A 198 -5.34 -0.12 16.66
CA GLU A 198 -5.73 -1.52 16.86
C GLU A 198 -6.41 -2.10 15.61
N ILE A 199 -7.21 -1.28 14.91
CA ILE A 199 -7.79 -1.67 13.63
C ILE A 199 -6.69 -1.89 12.59
N ALA A 200 -5.73 -0.97 12.49
CA ALA A 200 -4.63 -1.08 11.53
C ALA A 200 -3.77 -2.33 11.76
N LYS A 201 -3.54 -2.70 13.02
CA LYS A 201 -2.74 -3.88 13.39
C LYS A 201 -3.47 -5.20 13.23
N ASN A 202 -4.76 -5.26 13.56
CA ASN A 202 -5.44 -6.52 13.83
C ASN A 202 -6.65 -6.80 12.94
N SER A 203 -7.22 -5.80 12.28
CA SER A 203 -8.46 -5.92 11.50
C SER A 203 -8.52 -5.00 10.28
N LEU A 204 -7.36 -4.60 9.75
CA LEU A 204 -7.29 -3.72 8.58
C LEU A 204 -8.07 -4.25 7.36
N PRO A 205 -7.99 -5.56 7.00
CA PRO A 205 -8.77 -6.09 5.89
C PRO A 205 -10.28 -6.00 6.10
N GLU A 206 -10.76 -6.31 7.30
CA GLU A 206 -12.17 -6.19 7.66
C GLU A 206 -12.64 -4.74 7.58
N TYR A 207 -11.80 -3.80 8.03
CA TYR A 207 -12.07 -2.38 7.93
C TYR A 207 -12.15 -1.94 6.46
N ILE A 208 -11.18 -2.31 5.62
CA ILE A 208 -11.17 -2.01 4.18
C ILE A 208 -12.44 -2.56 3.51
N ARG A 209 -12.87 -3.77 3.84
CA ARG A 209 -14.06 -4.39 3.26
C ARG A 209 -15.37 -3.87 3.83
N GLY A 210 -15.41 -3.49 5.09
CA GLY A 210 -16.66 -3.23 5.83
C GLY A 210 -16.93 -1.76 6.16
N ALA A 211 -15.95 -0.86 6.11
CA ALA A 211 -16.15 0.54 6.45
C ALA A 211 -17.15 1.21 5.50
N LYS A 212 -18.13 1.90 6.08
CA LYS A 212 -19.13 2.69 5.32
C LYS A 212 -18.56 4.01 4.84
N SER A 213 -17.59 4.54 5.57
CA SER A 213 -16.85 5.75 5.20
C SER A 213 -15.45 5.70 5.79
N VAL A 214 -14.53 6.43 5.15
CA VAL A 214 -13.15 6.62 5.61
C VAL A 214 -12.80 8.09 5.56
N GLU A 215 -11.96 8.50 6.50
CA GLU A 215 -11.38 9.84 6.54
C GLU A 215 -9.97 9.77 5.97
N LEU A 216 -9.71 10.55 4.94
CA LEU A 216 -8.50 10.51 4.13
C LEU A 216 -7.81 11.86 4.16
N MET A 217 -6.50 11.86 4.45
CA MET A 217 -5.64 13.02 4.25
C MET A 217 -4.94 12.92 2.92
N ILE A 218 -5.15 13.91 2.08
CA ILE A 218 -4.54 14.05 0.75
C ILE A 218 -3.47 15.13 0.83
N ASN A 219 -2.30 14.85 0.28
CA ASN A 219 -1.28 15.86 -0.01
C ASN A 219 -1.25 16.04 -1.54
N GLU A 220 -1.56 17.25 -2.00
CA GLU A 220 -1.46 17.53 -3.43
C GLU A 220 -0.03 17.35 -3.92
N VAL A 221 0.09 16.78 -5.11
CA VAL A 221 1.40 16.50 -5.73
C VAL A 221 2.16 17.82 -5.92
N ASP A 222 3.45 17.78 -5.64
CA ASP A 222 4.39 18.92 -5.75
C ASP A 222 4.10 20.14 -4.86
N THR A 223 3.19 20.01 -3.90
CA THR A 223 2.87 21.10 -2.96
C THR A 223 3.02 20.67 -1.50
N GLU A 224 2.92 21.64 -0.58
CA GLU A 224 2.76 21.38 0.85
C GLU A 224 1.29 21.35 1.27
N ASP A 225 0.39 21.59 0.33
CA ASP A 225 -1.03 21.68 0.62
C ASP A 225 -1.60 20.30 0.96
N THR A 226 -2.25 20.24 2.09
CA THR A 226 -2.95 19.05 2.56
C THR A 226 -4.39 19.39 2.90
N TYR A 227 -5.28 18.47 2.61
CA TYR A 227 -6.68 18.58 3.01
C TYR A 227 -7.25 17.22 3.39
N THR A 228 -8.30 17.23 4.18
CA THR A 228 -8.98 16.01 4.61
C THR A 228 -10.33 15.90 3.92
N ILE A 229 -10.65 14.70 3.45
CA ILE A 229 -11.97 14.36 2.91
C ILE A 229 -12.55 13.17 3.65
N THR A 230 -13.87 13.08 3.66
CA THR A 230 -14.59 11.85 4.02
C THR A 230 -15.10 11.20 2.75
N PHE A 231 -14.58 10.02 2.42
CA PHE A 231 -15.12 9.20 1.34
C PHE A 231 -16.20 8.28 1.90
N VAL A 232 -17.39 8.29 1.30
CA VAL A 232 -18.52 7.44 1.67
C VAL A 232 -18.67 6.35 0.61
N ARG A 233 -18.64 5.09 1.03
CA ARG A 233 -18.86 3.93 0.16
C ARG A 233 -20.34 3.83 -0.19
N LYS A 234 -20.66 3.49 -1.44
CA LYS A 234 -22.02 3.12 -1.83
C LYS A 234 -22.49 1.92 -1.02
N GLN A 235 -23.64 2.07 -0.40
CA GLN A 235 -24.28 0.93 0.28
C GLN A 235 -25.03 0.13 -0.77
N GLY A 236 -24.82 -1.19 -0.80
CA GLY A 236 -25.55 -2.14 -1.63
C GLY A 236 -27.00 -2.34 -1.19
#